data_d23e8fbddea4e95f1a596fba00cf494d
#
_entry.id   d23e8fbddea4e95f1a596fba00cf494d
#
_cell.length_a   1.000
_cell.length_b   1.000
_cell.length_c   1.000
_cell.angle_alpha   90.00
_cell.angle_beta   90.00
_cell.angle_gamma   90.00
#
_symmetry.space_group_name_H-M   'P 1'
#
loop_
_entity.id
_entity.type
_entity.pdbx_description
1 polymer ?
#
loop_
_entity_poly.entity_id
_entity_poly.type
_entity_poly.pdbx_seq_one_letter_code
_entity_poly.pdbx_strand_id
1 'polypeptide(L)'
;RDAFDKLHKMYEQAGGIVGKLDNYFPQRHNANLIKRAGFDVWKKEILDSIDINKMINDETSMPFSPQELDGMLPKIYDNIITNGLNDVALRADEGKQTFGRGGGTAMRHSASRFFHFKDAEAFLKYNQKFGVGDDGLFDAMMHHIHTMSRDIGIMQQLGPKPEAQIARLNLKLQSEGIQNIRTFNGMYDVLSG
;
A
#
# COMPACT_ATOMS: atom_id res chain seq x y z
N ARG A 1 19.31 -4.85 -1.08
CA ARG A 1 19.29 -3.40 -1.17
C ARG A 1 19.24 -2.93 -2.62
N ASP A 2 20.24 -3.24 -3.41
CA ASP A 2 20.37 -2.78 -4.81
C ASP A 2 19.17 -3.16 -5.70
N ALA A 3 18.55 -4.31 -5.45
CA ALA A 3 17.37 -4.75 -6.21
C ALA A 3 16.13 -3.87 -5.92
N PHE A 4 15.90 -3.51 -4.67
CA PHE A 4 14.80 -2.62 -4.29
C PHE A 4 15.02 -1.19 -4.79
N ASP A 5 16.25 -0.68 -4.70
CA ASP A 5 16.59 0.66 -5.19
C ASP A 5 16.39 0.75 -6.71
N LYS A 6 16.75 -0.29 -7.47
CA LYS A 6 16.48 -0.38 -8.91
C LYS A 6 14.99 -0.45 -9.20
N LEU A 7 14.25 -1.27 -8.45
CA LEU A 7 12.81 -1.43 -8.62
C LEU A 7 12.06 -0.12 -8.37
N HIS A 8 12.41 0.61 -7.31
CA HIS A 8 11.86 1.93 -7.01
C HIS A 8 12.13 2.92 -8.14
N LYS A 9 13.36 2.99 -8.61
CA LYS A 9 13.74 3.86 -9.74
C LYS A 9 12.96 3.54 -11.01
N MET A 10 12.78 2.26 -11.32
CA MET A 10 11.98 1.83 -12.47
C MET A 10 10.50 2.20 -12.30
N TYR A 11 9.96 2.09 -11.07
CA TYR A 11 8.60 2.47 -10.75
C TYR A 11 8.38 3.98 -10.93
N GLU A 12 9.30 4.82 -10.43
CA GLU A 12 9.27 6.28 -10.63
C GLU A 12 9.36 6.66 -12.12
N GLN A 13 10.25 5.97 -12.88
CA GLN A 13 10.39 6.19 -14.32
C GLN A 13 9.13 5.81 -15.11
N ALA A 14 8.37 4.84 -14.63
CA ALA A 14 7.07 4.46 -15.21
C ALA A 14 5.94 5.43 -14.83
N GLY A 15 6.21 6.44 -14.00
CA GLY A 15 5.25 7.43 -13.54
C GLY A 15 4.59 7.11 -12.19
N GLY A 16 5.13 6.13 -11.47
CA GLY A 16 4.70 5.80 -10.11
C GLY A 16 5.23 6.80 -9.08
N ILE A 17 4.47 7.00 -8.02
CA ILE A 17 4.85 7.81 -6.87
C ILE A 17 5.19 6.87 -5.73
N VAL A 18 6.43 6.92 -5.28
CA VAL A 18 6.90 6.12 -4.16
C VAL A 18 7.68 7.00 -3.20
N GLY A 19 7.31 6.94 -1.91
CA GLY A 19 8.11 7.61 -0.87
C GLY A 19 9.46 6.90 -0.71
N LYS A 20 10.54 7.64 -0.70
CA LYS A 20 11.87 7.09 -0.37
C LYS A 20 11.95 6.82 1.12
N LEU A 21 12.15 5.56 1.48
CA LEU A 21 12.54 5.17 2.82
C LEU A 21 13.90 4.47 2.75
N ASP A 22 14.88 5.03 3.44
CA ASP A 22 16.15 4.34 3.62
C ASP A 22 15.93 3.03 4.36
N ASN A 23 16.56 1.96 3.88
CA ASN A 23 16.43 0.62 4.44
C ASN A 23 14.99 0.06 4.46
N TYR A 24 14.22 0.36 3.41
CA TYR A 24 12.85 -0.12 3.28
C TYR A 24 12.77 -1.66 3.26
N PHE A 25 11.84 -2.15 4.05
CA PHE A 25 11.38 -3.53 4.03
C PHE A 25 9.84 -3.56 3.98
N PRO A 26 9.20 -4.45 3.18
CA PRO A 26 7.74 -4.56 3.15
C PRO A 26 7.19 -4.95 4.51
N GLN A 27 6.32 -4.09 5.07
CA GLN A 27 5.67 -4.33 6.35
C GLN A 27 4.30 -4.96 6.09
N ARG A 28 4.11 -6.20 6.51
CA ARG A 28 2.83 -6.88 6.44
C ARG A 28 2.32 -7.17 7.84
N HIS A 29 1.10 -6.74 8.11
CA HIS A 29 0.42 -7.01 9.36
C HIS A 29 -0.46 -8.26 9.24
N ASN A 30 -0.47 -9.10 10.27
CA ASN A 30 -1.39 -10.21 10.37
C ASN A 30 -2.66 -9.76 11.08
N ALA A 31 -3.69 -9.41 10.31
CA ALA A 31 -4.96 -8.92 10.81
C ALA A 31 -5.60 -9.84 11.87
N ASN A 32 -5.47 -11.16 11.69
CA ASN A 32 -6.04 -12.14 12.62
C ASN A 32 -5.32 -12.17 13.96
N LEU A 33 -3.98 -12.11 13.97
CA LEU A 33 -3.20 -12.06 15.21
C LEU A 33 -3.46 -10.75 15.96
N ILE A 34 -3.48 -9.63 15.25
CA ILE A 34 -3.76 -8.30 15.82
C ILE A 34 -5.18 -8.25 16.40
N LYS A 35 -6.17 -8.74 15.66
CA LYS A 35 -7.57 -8.80 16.13
C LYS A 35 -7.72 -9.66 17.39
N ARG A 36 -7.04 -10.81 17.44
CA ARG A 36 -7.07 -11.69 18.64
C ARG A 36 -6.40 -11.08 19.85
N ALA A 37 -5.32 -10.35 19.66
CA ALA A 37 -4.61 -9.67 20.74
C ALA A 37 -5.39 -8.49 21.31
N GLY A 38 -6.21 -7.82 20.48
CA GLY A 38 -6.94 -6.63 20.83
C GLY A 38 -6.11 -5.34 20.71
N PHE A 39 -6.83 -4.21 20.69
CA PHE A 39 -6.25 -2.89 20.43
C PHE A 39 -5.15 -2.52 21.44
N ASP A 40 -5.40 -2.66 22.73
CA ASP A 40 -4.46 -2.19 23.76
C ASP A 40 -3.13 -2.95 23.73
N VAL A 41 -3.16 -4.26 23.51
CA VAL A 41 -1.95 -5.10 23.40
C VAL A 41 -1.18 -4.75 22.13
N TRP A 42 -1.86 -4.60 21.00
CA TRP A 42 -1.24 -4.19 19.74
C TRP A 42 -0.66 -2.78 19.83
N LYS A 43 -1.41 -1.81 20.38
CA LYS A 43 -1.01 -0.42 20.57
C LYS A 43 0.29 -0.33 21.39
N LYS A 44 0.37 -1.05 22.49
CA LYS A 44 1.58 -1.08 23.31
C LYS A 44 2.78 -1.59 22.52
N GLU A 45 2.63 -2.71 21.81
CA GLU A 45 3.73 -3.31 21.07
C GLU A 45 4.21 -2.43 19.90
N ILE A 46 3.29 -1.81 19.18
CA ILE A 46 3.69 -0.93 18.07
C ILE A 46 4.38 0.33 18.57
N LEU A 47 3.90 0.95 19.65
CA LEU A 47 4.55 2.13 20.25
C LEU A 47 5.94 1.80 20.80
N ASP A 48 6.12 0.62 21.37
CA ASP A 48 7.44 0.16 21.85
C ASP A 48 8.41 -0.10 20.69
N SER A 49 7.92 -0.36 19.49
CA SER A 49 8.71 -0.78 18.32
C SER A 49 9.07 0.36 17.37
N ILE A 50 8.30 1.44 17.32
CA ILE A 50 8.47 2.53 16.34
C ILE A 50 9.31 3.68 16.88
N ASP A 51 9.91 4.43 15.92
CA ASP A 51 10.59 5.72 16.16
C ASP A 51 9.70 6.86 15.69
N ILE A 52 8.99 7.48 16.62
CA ILE A 52 8.04 8.57 16.34
C ILE A 52 8.74 9.76 15.66
N ASN A 53 10.01 10.03 15.96
CA ASN A 53 10.74 11.14 15.37
C ASN A 53 10.99 10.98 13.87
N LYS A 54 10.89 9.77 13.34
CA LYS A 54 11.00 9.48 11.90
C LYS A 54 9.65 9.49 11.18
N MET A 55 8.55 9.60 11.92
CA MET A 55 7.20 9.62 11.38
C MET A 55 6.77 11.07 11.17
N ILE A 56 6.87 11.53 9.93
CA ILE A 56 6.60 12.93 9.57
C ILE A 56 5.13 13.08 9.18
N ASN A 57 4.48 14.08 9.75
CA ASN A 57 3.16 14.53 9.33
C ASN A 57 3.30 15.36 8.05
N ASP A 58 2.69 14.93 6.97
CA ASP A 58 2.79 15.57 5.65
C ASP A 58 2.22 17.00 5.63
N GLU A 59 1.25 17.31 6.51
CA GLU A 59 0.64 18.63 6.59
C GLU A 59 1.54 19.65 7.28
N THR A 60 2.25 19.24 8.33
CA THR A 60 3.08 20.12 9.15
C THR A 60 4.56 20.03 8.82
N SER A 61 4.98 19.00 8.09
CA SER A 61 6.39 18.62 7.85
C SER A 61 7.20 18.41 9.15
N MET A 62 6.52 18.11 10.25
CA MET A 62 7.10 17.86 11.57
C MET A 62 6.82 16.41 12.00
N PRO A 63 7.63 15.85 12.90
CA PRO A 63 7.29 14.57 13.51
C PRO A 63 5.93 14.62 14.21
N PHE A 64 5.17 13.52 14.13
CA PHE A 64 3.92 13.41 14.91
C PHE A 64 4.20 13.57 16.40
N SER A 65 3.36 14.36 17.07
CA SER A 65 3.34 14.36 18.53
C SER A 65 2.78 13.04 19.06
N PRO A 66 3.14 12.62 20.29
CA PRO A 66 2.55 11.42 20.89
C PRO A 66 1.02 11.44 20.94
N GLN A 67 0.41 12.61 21.12
CA GLN A 67 -1.04 12.78 21.17
C GLN A 67 -1.69 12.58 19.79
N GLU A 68 -1.11 13.15 18.74
CA GLU A 68 -1.59 12.96 17.36
C GLU A 68 -1.52 11.48 16.97
N LEU A 69 -0.38 10.84 17.24
CA LEU A 69 -0.20 9.41 16.97
C LEU A 69 -1.23 8.57 17.74
N ASP A 70 -1.42 8.85 19.03
CA ASP A 70 -2.39 8.15 19.87
C ASP A 70 -3.82 8.27 19.33
N GLY A 71 -4.19 9.43 18.81
CA GLY A 71 -5.47 9.66 18.17
C GLY A 71 -5.67 8.94 16.83
N MET A 72 -4.58 8.60 16.12
CA MET A 72 -4.62 7.91 14.83
C MET A 72 -4.62 6.38 14.98
N LEU A 73 -4.00 5.84 16.02
CA LEU A 73 -3.83 4.39 16.20
C LEU A 73 -5.14 3.59 16.16
N PRO A 74 -6.30 4.05 16.72
CA PRO A 74 -7.55 3.33 16.59
C PRO A 74 -8.00 3.14 15.14
N LYS A 75 -7.85 4.17 14.29
CA LYS A 75 -8.21 4.10 12.86
C LYS A 75 -7.26 3.16 12.09
N ILE A 76 -5.97 3.21 12.42
CA ILE A 76 -4.96 2.34 11.80
C ILE A 76 -5.23 0.87 12.18
N TYR A 77 -5.51 0.61 13.47
CA TYR A 77 -5.90 -0.72 13.93
C TYR A 77 -7.12 -1.25 13.18
N ASP A 78 -8.16 -0.45 13.08
CA ASP A 78 -9.40 -0.79 12.37
C ASP A 78 -9.15 -1.10 10.88
N ASN A 79 -8.31 -0.30 10.23
CA ASN A 79 -7.87 -0.54 8.85
C ASN A 79 -7.12 -1.86 8.70
N ILE A 80 -6.22 -2.17 9.63
CA ILE A 80 -5.46 -3.42 9.58
C ILE A 80 -6.39 -4.62 9.74
N ILE A 81 -7.25 -4.64 10.78
CA ILE A 81 -8.10 -5.80 11.07
C ILE A 81 -9.24 -6.00 10.06
N THR A 82 -9.58 -4.99 9.30
CA THR A 82 -10.59 -5.04 8.22
C THR A 82 -9.98 -5.11 6.82
N ASN A 83 -8.64 -5.22 6.70
CA ASN A 83 -7.93 -5.17 5.42
C ASN A 83 -8.31 -3.94 4.57
N GLY A 84 -8.52 -2.80 5.21
CA GLY A 84 -8.86 -1.54 4.55
C GLY A 84 -10.33 -1.36 4.16
N LEU A 85 -11.21 -2.30 4.47
CA LEU A 85 -12.63 -2.21 4.10
C LEU A 85 -13.32 -0.99 4.73
N ASN A 86 -13.03 -0.68 5.99
CA ASN A 86 -13.62 0.47 6.68
C ASN A 86 -13.12 1.80 6.13
N ASP A 87 -11.87 1.89 5.69
CA ASP A 87 -11.31 3.10 5.09
C ASP A 87 -11.98 3.42 3.74
N VAL A 88 -12.27 2.39 2.95
CA VAL A 88 -13.03 2.53 1.68
C VAL A 88 -14.46 3.03 1.94
N ALA A 89 -15.13 2.50 2.97
CA ALA A 89 -16.48 2.91 3.33
C ALA A 89 -16.53 4.36 3.82
N LEU A 90 -15.61 4.77 4.71
CA LEU A 90 -15.53 6.13 5.25
C LEU A 90 -15.23 7.17 4.14
N ARG A 91 -14.35 6.84 3.20
CA ARG A 91 -14.04 7.73 2.06
C ARG A 91 -15.21 7.87 1.09
N ALA A 92 -16.02 6.84 0.93
CA ALA A 92 -17.24 6.89 0.13
C ALA A 92 -18.30 7.83 0.75
N ASP A 93 -18.45 7.78 2.07
CA ASP A 93 -19.41 8.62 2.83
C ASP A 93 -18.99 10.11 2.84
N GLU A 94 -17.70 10.41 2.85
CA GLU A 94 -17.19 11.78 2.84
C GLU A 94 -17.29 12.46 1.44
N GLY A 95 -17.85 11.78 0.42
CA GLY A 95 -17.95 12.31 -0.95
C GLY A 95 -16.57 12.54 -1.61
N LYS A 96 -15.49 12.20 -0.93
CA LYS A 96 -14.17 12.15 -1.51
C LYS A 96 -14.19 11.01 -2.51
N GLN A 97 -14.02 11.35 -3.79
CA GLN A 97 -13.87 10.32 -4.83
C GLN A 97 -12.92 9.27 -4.27
N THR A 98 -13.46 8.09 -3.99
CA THR A 98 -12.65 6.91 -3.89
C THR A 98 -11.81 6.95 -5.14
N PHE A 99 -10.50 7.16 -4.98
CA PHE A 99 -9.61 6.87 -6.08
C PHE A 99 -9.96 5.43 -6.45
N GLY A 100 -10.85 5.30 -7.44
CA GLY A 100 -11.23 4.00 -7.91
C GLY A 100 -9.94 3.24 -8.16
N ARG A 101 -9.98 1.91 -8.17
CA ARG A 101 -8.81 1.05 -8.44
C ARG A 101 -7.79 1.66 -9.40
N GLY A 102 -8.12 2.73 -10.05
CA GLY A 102 -7.46 3.42 -11.10
C GLY A 102 -6.59 4.60 -10.81
N GLY A 103 -6.88 5.42 -9.85
CA GLY A 103 -5.94 6.43 -9.37
C GLY A 103 -4.81 5.79 -8.59
N GLY A 104 -4.99 4.51 -8.29
CA GLY A 104 -4.21 3.75 -7.37
C GLY A 104 -2.92 3.16 -7.89
N THR A 105 -2.76 2.84 -9.20
CA THR A 105 -1.55 2.12 -9.62
C THR A 105 -0.30 2.95 -9.39
N ALA A 106 -0.29 4.22 -9.80
CA ALA A 106 0.84 5.11 -9.57
C ALA A 106 1.05 5.47 -8.09
N MET A 107 0.01 5.41 -7.26
CA MET A 107 0.06 5.75 -5.83
C MET A 107 -0.03 4.54 -4.90
N ARG A 108 -0.20 3.34 -5.45
CA ARG A 108 -0.43 2.10 -4.68
C ARG A 108 0.65 1.85 -3.63
N HIS A 109 1.87 2.23 -3.94
CA HIS A 109 3.01 2.02 -3.07
C HIS A 109 3.39 3.25 -2.22
N SER A 110 2.67 4.38 -2.34
CA SER A 110 2.95 5.58 -1.54
C SER A 110 2.39 5.50 -0.12
N ALA A 111 1.26 4.83 0.07
CA ALA A 111 0.51 4.80 1.33
C ALA A 111 0.92 3.68 2.32
N SER A 112 1.79 2.74 1.91
CA SER A 112 2.09 1.54 2.70
C SER A 112 3.13 1.72 3.81
N ARG A 113 3.50 2.96 4.17
CA ARG A 113 4.73 3.23 4.92
C ARG A 113 4.52 4.16 6.12
N PHE A 114 3.48 3.94 6.87
CA PHE A 114 3.21 4.81 8.01
C PHE A 114 4.16 4.57 9.18
N PHE A 115 4.46 3.30 9.50
CA PHE A 115 5.31 3.00 10.66
C PHE A 115 6.80 2.97 10.32
N HIS A 116 7.59 3.70 11.09
CA HIS A 116 9.05 3.67 11.08
C HIS A 116 9.55 2.95 12.33
N PHE A 117 10.10 1.76 12.19
CA PHE A 117 10.67 1.01 13.30
C PHE A 117 11.98 1.64 13.77
N LYS A 118 12.28 1.53 15.07
CA LYS A 118 13.50 2.03 15.71
C LYS A 118 14.75 1.47 15.02
N ASP A 119 14.74 0.16 14.81
CA ASP A 119 15.80 -0.62 14.19
C ASP A 119 15.27 -1.94 13.64
N ALA A 120 16.15 -2.74 13.06
CA ALA A 120 15.81 -4.04 12.49
C ALA A 120 15.35 -5.06 13.55
N GLU A 121 15.89 -4.99 14.75
CA GLU A 121 15.52 -5.90 15.85
C GLU A 121 14.09 -5.63 16.32
N ALA A 122 13.73 -4.37 16.51
CA ALA A 122 12.36 -3.95 16.84
C ALA A 122 11.36 -4.37 15.76
N PHE A 123 11.74 -4.23 14.47
CA PHE A 123 10.93 -4.72 13.35
C PHE A 123 10.75 -6.23 13.39
N LEU A 124 11.82 -7.01 13.56
CA LEU A 124 11.75 -8.47 13.58
C LEU A 124 10.89 -8.98 14.74
N LYS A 125 11.08 -8.40 15.95
CA LYS A 125 10.27 -8.73 17.13
C LYS A 125 8.79 -8.46 16.91
N TYR A 126 8.45 -7.29 16.34
CA TYR A 126 7.07 -6.95 15.99
C TYR A 126 6.52 -7.91 14.92
N ASN A 127 7.32 -8.20 13.87
CA ASN A 127 6.93 -9.09 12.79
C ASN A 127 6.66 -10.52 13.25
N GLN A 128 7.43 -11.06 14.18
CA GLN A 128 7.18 -12.37 14.78
C GLN A 128 5.84 -12.42 15.53
N LYS A 129 5.45 -11.33 16.16
CA LYS A 129 4.25 -11.26 17.00
C LYS A 129 3.00 -10.89 16.20
N PHE A 130 3.10 -9.93 15.30
CA PHE A 130 1.97 -9.30 14.61
C PHE A 130 2.13 -9.19 13.10
N GLY A 131 3.22 -9.66 12.56
CA GLY A 131 3.49 -9.70 11.13
C GLY A 131 3.30 -11.10 10.54
N VAL A 132 4.10 -11.40 9.53
CA VAL A 132 4.06 -12.68 8.80
C VAL A 132 5.01 -13.73 9.37
N GLY A 133 5.74 -13.42 10.45
CA GLY A 133 6.78 -14.29 11.00
C GLY A 133 8.05 -14.29 10.13
N ASP A 134 9.08 -15.01 10.60
CA ASP A 134 10.38 -15.04 9.91
C ASP A 134 10.29 -15.77 8.56
N ASP A 135 9.55 -16.87 8.48
CA ASP A 135 9.36 -17.64 7.25
C ASP A 135 8.59 -16.84 6.19
N GLY A 136 7.69 -15.95 6.60
CA GLY A 136 6.92 -15.11 5.69
C GLY A 136 7.65 -13.85 5.19
N LEU A 137 8.82 -13.51 5.72
CA LEU A 137 9.57 -12.32 5.30
C LEU A 137 10.06 -12.43 3.86
N PHE A 138 10.59 -13.59 3.48
CA PHE A 138 11.02 -13.82 2.09
C PHE A 138 9.84 -13.75 1.13
N ASP A 139 8.73 -14.36 1.47
CA ASP A 139 7.50 -14.32 0.67
C ASP A 139 6.95 -12.90 0.57
N ALA A 140 7.02 -12.12 1.64
CA ALA A 140 6.64 -10.70 1.62
C ALA A 140 7.52 -9.88 0.67
N MET A 141 8.83 -10.13 0.67
CA MET A 141 9.78 -9.51 -0.27
C MET A 141 9.47 -9.89 -1.71
N MET A 142 9.31 -11.18 -1.99
CA MET A 142 9.03 -11.68 -3.34
C MET A 142 7.69 -11.18 -3.85
N HIS A 143 6.66 -11.15 -3.01
CA HIS A 143 5.38 -10.57 -3.36
C HIS A 143 5.46 -9.07 -3.68
N HIS A 144 6.23 -8.30 -2.89
CA HIS A 144 6.44 -6.88 -3.15
C HIS A 144 7.15 -6.66 -4.50
N ILE A 145 8.23 -7.40 -4.76
CA ILE A 145 8.97 -7.35 -6.04
C ILE A 145 8.02 -7.69 -7.20
N HIS A 146 7.26 -8.77 -7.07
CA HIS A 146 6.32 -9.21 -8.10
C HIS A 146 5.25 -8.14 -8.38
N THR A 147 4.60 -7.63 -7.33
CA THR A 147 3.54 -6.63 -7.47
C THR A 147 4.06 -5.33 -8.09
N MET A 148 5.20 -4.84 -7.61
CA MET A 148 5.80 -3.61 -8.14
C MET A 148 6.29 -3.79 -9.58
N SER A 149 6.89 -4.92 -9.93
CA SER A 149 7.32 -5.23 -11.30
C SER A 149 6.13 -5.31 -12.26
N ARG A 150 5.03 -5.91 -11.84
CA ARG A 150 3.78 -5.96 -12.59
C ARG A 150 3.22 -4.55 -12.83
N ASP A 151 3.15 -3.74 -11.78
CA ASP A 151 2.64 -2.38 -11.87
C ASP A 151 3.52 -1.50 -12.79
N ILE A 152 4.85 -1.68 -12.75
CA ILE A 152 5.79 -1.07 -13.69
C ILE A 152 5.45 -1.46 -15.13
N GLY A 153 5.30 -2.76 -15.40
CA GLY A 153 4.96 -3.26 -16.73
C GLY A 153 3.65 -2.69 -17.25
N ILE A 154 2.62 -2.63 -16.43
CA ILE A 154 1.33 -2.04 -16.77
C ILE A 154 1.48 -0.54 -17.08
N MET A 155 2.17 0.22 -16.23
CA MET A 155 2.36 1.66 -16.43
C MET A 155 3.24 1.98 -17.64
N GLN A 156 4.23 1.16 -17.96
CA GLN A 156 5.03 1.33 -19.18
C GLN A 156 4.23 1.15 -20.46
N GLN A 157 3.21 0.30 -20.46
CA GLN A 157 2.36 0.04 -21.63
C GLN A 157 1.15 0.98 -21.71
N LEU A 158 0.53 1.30 -20.59
CA LEU A 158 -0.74 2.03 -20.53
C LEU A 158 -0.62 3.41 -19.87
N GLY A 159 0.60 3.79 -19.46
CA GLY A 159 0.86 5.06 -18.77
C GLY A 159 0.53 4.98 -17.26
N PRO A 160 0.80 6.08 -16.52
CA PRO A 160 0.67 6.13 -15.06
C PRO A 160 -0.77 6.02 -14.54
N LYS A 161 -1.76 6.12 -15.43
CA LYS A 161 -3.20 5.94 -15.14
C LYS A 161 -3.79 4.88 -16.07
N PRO A 162 -3.40 3.62 -15.93
CA PRO A 162 -3.79 2.54 -16.86
C PRO A 162 -5.30 2.38 -16.97
N GLU A 163 -6.04 2.57 -15.89
CA GLU A 163 -7.49 2.42 -15.85
C GLU A 163 -8.19 3.52 -16.70
N ALA A 164 -7.67 4.73 -16.66
CA ALA A 164 -8.19 5.81 -17.52
C ALA A 164 -7.95 5.50 -19.00
N GLN A 165 -6.81 4.90 -19.36
CA GLN A 165 -6.53 4.47 -20.72
C GLN A 165 -7.43 3.32 -21.14
N ILE A 166 -7.66 2.34 -20.27
CA ILE A 166 -8.61 1.25 -20.52
C ILE A 166 -10.02 1.79 -20.74
N ALA A 167 -10.48 2.72 -19.89
CA ALA A 167 -11.78 3.35 -20.06
C ALA A 167 -11.90 4.08 -21.43
N ARG A 168 -10.85 4.81 -21.85
CA ARG A 168 -10.82 5.46 -23.18
C ARG A 168 -10.86 4.46 -24.32
N LEU A 169 -10.09 3.37 -24.23
CA LEU A 169 -10.09 2.30 -25.22
C LEU A 169 -11.47 1.64 -25.32
N ASN A 170 -12.12 1.38 -24.19
CA ASN A 170 -13.47 0.83 -24.16
C ASN A 170 -14.48 1.74 -24.85
N LEU A 171 -14.45 3.04 -24.56
CA LEU A 171 -15.32 4.01 -25.23
C LEU A 171 -15.06 4.05 -26.75
N LYS A 172 -13.81 4.00 -27.17
CA LYS A 172 -13.45 3.94 -28.59
C LYS A 172 -13.96 2.67 -29.26
N LEU A 173 -13.76 1.50 -28.65
CA LEU A 173 -14.26 0.21 -29.15
C LEU A 173 -15.79 0.21 -29.27
N GLN A 174 -16.49 0.79 -28.29
CA GLN A 174 -17.94 0.94 -28.35
C GLN A 174 -18.38 1.83 -29.53
N SER A 175 -17.68 2.94 -29.75
CA SER A 175 -18.00 3.84 -30.87
C SER A 175 -17.74 3.20 -32.24
N GLU A 176 -16.83 2.24 -32.32
CA GLU A 176 -16.52 1.45 -33.51
C GLU A 176 -17.42 0.21 -33.68
N GLY A 177 -18.41 0.01 -32.80
CA GLY A 177 -19.36 -1.10 -32.87
C GLY A 177 -18.81 -2.45 -32.44
N ILE A 178 -17.65 -2.48 -31.76
CA ILE A 178 -17.02 -3.71 -31.28
C ILE A 178 -17.71 -4.15 -29.97
N GLN A 179 -18.41 -5.29 -30.03
CA GLN A 179 -19.25 -5.74 -28.91
C GLN A 179 -18.49 -6.55 -27.82
N ASN A 180 -17.27 -7.02 -28.05
CA ASN A 180 -16.58 -7.96 -27.16
C ASN A 180 -15.63 -7.30 -26.15
N ILE A 181 -16.12 -6.21 -25.52
CA ILE A 181 -15.37 -5.42 -24.54
C ILE A 181 -15.11 -6.20 -23.24
N ARG A 182 -15.99 -7.20 -22.91
CA ARG A 182 -15.84 -8.02 -21.71
C ARG A 182 -14.53 -8.81 -21.68
N THR A 183 -14.08 -9.33 -22.83
CA THR A 183 -12.83 -10.09 -22.91
C THR A 183 -11.62 -9.20 -22.63
N PHE A 184 -11.61 -7.97 -23.13
CA PHE A 184 -10.53 -7.02 -22.92
C PHE A 184 -10.45 -6.59 -21.44
N ASN A 185 -11.58 -6.26 -20.82
CA ASN A 185 -11.65 -5.93 -19.40
C ASN A 185 -11.24 -7.12 -18.51
N GLY A 186 -11.68 -8.34 -18.85
CA GLY A 186 -11.28 -9.55 -18.15
C GLY A 186 -9.77 -9.82 -18.22
N MET A 187 -9.14 -9.56 -19.36
CA MET A 187 -7.67 -9.67 -19.48
C MET A 187 -6.96 -8.63 -18.60
N TYR A 188 -7.45 -7.39 -18.55
CA TYR A 188 -6.89 -6.38 -17.69
C TYR A 188 -7.07 -6.72 -16.21
N ASP A 189 -8.25 -7.18 -15.80
CA ASP A 189 -8.54 -7.60 -14.43
C ASP A 189 -7.61 -8.72 -13.97
N VAL A 190 -7.31 -9.70 -14.86
CA VAL A 190 -6.33 -10.77 -14.59
C VAL A 190 -4.91 -10.21 -14.44
N LEU A 191 -4.52 -9.24 -15.25
CA LEU A 191 -3.19 -8.62 -15.20
C LEU A 191 -3.02 -7.67 -14.02
N SER A 192 -4.11 -7.03 -13.57
CA SER A 192 -4.11 -6.05 -12.48
C SER A 192 -4.41 -6.64 -11.10
N GLY A 193 -4.93 -7.86 -11.04
CA GLY A 193 -5.29 -8.81 -9.98
C GLY A 193 -5.30 -8.51 -8.57
#